data_5190f4a6b507553fd40be3f3ded130f3
#
_entry.id   5190f4a6b507553fd40be3f3ded130f3
#
_cell.length_a   1.000
_cell.length_b   1.000
_cell.length_c   1.000
_cell.angle_alpha   90.00
_cell.angle_beta   90.00
_cell.angle_gamma   90.00
#
_symmetry.space_group_name_H-M   'P 1'
#
loop_
_entity.id
_entity.type
_entity.pdbx_description
1 polymer ?
#
loop_
_entity_poly.entity_id
_entity_poly.type
_entity_poly.pdbx_seq_one_letter_code
_entity_poly.pdbx_strand_id
1 'polypeptide(L)'
;MTPTRRALFQGSAAASLIGAAPALASDLVPTGFDQIAKGPFKPNWDSLAAGYRTPDWFRDAKFGLWAHWGAQCVPEAGDWYARSMYMPGQPAYDHHLKTYGHPADTGFMDIYPQWRAENWNPDDLLDLYAKAGAKYFVAMANHHDNFDAYQSRFHD
;
A
#
# COMPACT_ATOMS: atom_id res chain seq x y z
N MET A 1 33.51 13.33 -33.07
CA MET A 1 32.60 12.25 -33.53
C MET A 1 32.26 11.39 -32.32
N THR A 2 31.09 11.55 -31.78
CA THR A 2 30.59 10.77 -30.62
C THR A 2 30.01 9.45 -31.12
N PRO A 3 30.38 8.31 -30.56
CA PRO A 3 29.87 7.01 -30.99
C PRO A 3 28.40 6.85 -30.59
N THR A 4 27.59 6.42 -31.55
CA THR A 4 26.18 6.17 -31.37
C THR A 4 25.94 4.94 -30.52
N ARG A 5 24.88 4.95 -29.67
CA ARG A 5 24.48 3.89 -28.74
C ARG A 5 24.31 2.47 -29.36
N ARG A 6 24.42 2.33 -30.67
CA ARG A 6 24.30 1.04 -31.39
C ARG A 6 25.57 0.22 -31.46
N ALA A 7 26.73 0.79 -31.10
CA ALA A 7 28.02 0.13 -31.18
C ALA A 7 28.42 -0.68 -29.92
N LEU A 8 27.59 -0.65 -28.87
CA LEU A 8 27.89 -1.28 -27.57
C LEU A 8 27.32 -2.71 -27.39
N PHE A 9 26.65 -3.26 -28.43
CA PHE A 9 26.00 -4.60 -28.32
C PHE A 9 26.61 -5.67 -29.23
N GLN A 10 27.82 -5.46 -29.76
CA GLN A 10 28.51 -6.51 -30.52
C GLN A 10 29.84 -6.87 -29.84
N GLY A 11 29.80 -7.94 -29.10
CA GLY A 11 31.01 -8.61 -28.64
C GLY A 11 31.10 -8.87 -27.15
N SER A 12 30.40 -9.89 -26.68
CA SER A 12 30.85 -10.73 -25.56
C SER A 12 30.01 -11.99 -25.51
N ALA A 13 30.50 -13.06 -26.10
CA ALA A 13 30.05 -14.40 -25.77
C ALA A 13 30.54 -14.71 -24.36
N ALA A 14 29.70 -14.50 -23.36
CA ALA A 14 29.96 -14.98 -22.01
C ALA A 14 29.40 -16.38 -21.87
N ALA A 15 30.30 -17.32 -21.63
CA ALA A 15 29.98 -18.69 -21.26
C ALA A 15 29.04 -18.71 -20.06
N SER A 16 27.88 -19.33 -20.22
CA SER A 16 26.93 -19.58 -19.14
C SER A 16 27.51 -20.57 -18.16
N LEU A 17 28.11 -20.10 -17.07
CA LEU A 17 28.23 -20.89 -15.85
C LEU A 17 26.85 -20.88 -15.18
N ILE A 18 26.06 -21.92 -15.44
CA ILE A 18 24.91 -22.27 -14.62
C ILE A 18 25.51 -22.81 -13.31
N GLY A 19 25.95 -21.90 -12.46
CA GLY A 19 26.16 -22.19 -11.05
C GLY A 19 24.78 -22.30 -10.42
N ALA A 20 24.47 -23.45 -9.81
CA ALA A 20 23.30 -23.59 -8.95
C ALA A 20 23.31 -22.42 -7.95
N ALA A 21 22.33 -21.52 -8.05
CA ALA A 21 22.12 -20.52 -7.03
C ALA A 21 21.82 -21.26 -5.72
N PRO A 22 22.61 -21.08 -4.67
CA PRO A 22 22.25 -21.64 -3.38
C PRO A 22 20.93 -21.02 -2.94
N ALA A 23 20.14 -21.83 -2.27
CA ALA A 23 18.87 -21.49 -1.68
C ALA A 23 19.02 -20.29 -0.70
N LEU A 24 19.02 -19.08 -1.22
CA LEU A 24 18.91 -17.84 -0.42
C LEU A 24 17.45 -17.47 -0.13
N ALA A 25 16.49 -18.27 -0.62
CA ALA A 25 15.07 -18.02 -0.39
C ALA A 25 14.57 -18.45 1.00
N SER A 26 15.31 -19.32 1.70
CA SER A 26 14.89 -19.80 3.03
C SER A 26 15.19 -18.82 4.17
N ASP A 27 16.18 -17.95 4.00
CA ASP A 27 16.62 -17.04 5.06
C ASP A 27 15.84 -15.71 5.07
N LEU A 28 15.01 -15.47 4.05
CA LEU A 28 14.14 -14.28 3.95
C LEU A 28 12.75 -14.49 4.54
N VAL A 29 12.41 -15.72 4.94
CA VAL A 29 11.16 -15.95 5.68
C VAL A 29 11.39 -15.51 7.12
N PRO A 30 10.66 -14.47 7.59
CA PRO A 30 10.85 -13.99 8.95
C PRO A 30 10.56 -15.10 9.94
N THR A 31 11.47 -15.34 10.87
CA THR A 31 11.33 -16.34 11.94
C THR A 31 10.10 -16.13 12.85
N GLY A 32 9.34 -15.05 12.65
CA GLY A 32 8.08 -14.79 13.33
C GLY A 32 6.86 -15.48 12.72
N PHE A 33 6.95 -16.05 11.51
CA PHE A 33 5.84 -16.81 10.92
C PHE A 33 5.60 -18.16 11.62
N ASP A 34 6.61 -18.72 12.26
CA ASP A 34 6.48 -19.94 13.03
C ASP A 34 5.57 -19.79 14.27
N GLN A 35 5.29 -18.55 14.67
CA GLN A 35 4.40 -18.23 15.79
C GLN A 35 2.95 -17.94 15.36
N ILE A 36 2.67 -17.96 14.05
CA ILE A 36 1.28 -17.80 13.58
C ILE A 36 0.49 -19.03 14.02
N ALA A 37 -0.51 -18.81 14.85
CA ALA A 37 -1.40 -19.88 15.30
C ALA A 37 -2.04 -20.58 14.09
N LYS A 38 -2.02 -21.91 14.09
CA LYS A 38 -2.69 -22.69 13.05
C LYS A 38 -4.18 -22.39 13.11
N GLY A 39 -4.66 -21.71 12.09
CA GLY A 39 -6.09 -21.44 11.94
C GLY A 39 -6.89 -22.70 11.63
N PRO A 40 -8.22 -22.62 11.66
CA PRO A 40 -9.10 -23.75 11.37
C PRO A 40 -9.16 -24.11 9.88
N PHE A 41 -8.57 -23.28 9.00
CA PHE A 41 -8.69 -23.43 7.56
C PHE A 41 -7.43 -24.00 6.94
N LYS A 42 -7.60 -24.83 5.90
CA LYS A 42 -6.55 -25.18 4.96
C LYS A 42 -6.52 -24.17 3.81
N PRO A 43 -5.38 -23.96 3.11
CA PRO A 43 -5.28 -23.00 2.01
C PRO A 43 -5.93 -23.55 0.71
N ASN A 44 -7.20 -23.88 0.77
CA ASN A 44 -8.01 -24.30 -0.38
C ASN A 44 -9.47 -23.84 -0.21
N TRP A 45 -10.16 -23.73 -1.33
CA TRP A 45 -11.54 -23.24 -1.39
C TRP A 45 -12.53 -24.12 -0.65
N ASP A 46 -12.39 -25.44 -0.71
CA ASP A 46 -13.29 -26.37 -0.03
C ASP A 46 -13.28 -26.17 1.48
N SER A 47 -12.09 -26.01 2.06
CA SER A 47 -11.95 -25.74 3.49
C SER A 47 -12.53 -24.39 3.88
N LEU A 48 -12.30 -23.35 3.07
CA LEU A 48 -12.84 -22.02 3.31
C LEU A 48 -14.38 -22.03 3.20
N ALA A 49 -14.92 -22.59 2.14
CA ALA A 49 -16.37 -22.63 1.91
C ALA A 49 -17.10 -23.46 2.97
N ALA A 50 -16.52 -24.58 3.39
CA ALA A 50 -17.13 -25.44 4.40
C ALA A 50 -17.09 -24.84 5.81
N GLY A 51 -16.01 -24.13 6.16
CA GLY A 51 -15.73 -23.68 7.53
C GLY A 51 -16.09 -22.22 7.81
N TYR A 52 -16.07 -21.35 6.82
CA TYR A 52 -16.31 -19.92 7.04
C TYR A 52 -17.76 -19.63 7.41
N ARG A 53 -17.91 -18.82 8.44
CA ARG A 53 -19.19 -18.20 8.83
C ARG A 53 -18.92 -16.74 9.18
N THR A 54 -19.80 -15.86 8.68
CA THR A 54 -19.75 -14.45 9.10
C THR A 54 -19.96 -14.37 10.61
N PRO A 55 -19.07 -13.71 11.35
CA PRO A 55 -19.24 -13.55 12.81
C PRO A 55 -20.56 -12.86 13.14
N ASP A 56 -21.27 -13.38 14.15
CA ASP A 56 -22.57 -12.83 14.56
C ASP A 56 -22.44 -11.39 15.01
N TRP A 57 -21.37 -11.04 15.74
CA TRP A 57 -21.11 -9.67 16.17
C TRP A 57 -21.08 -8.68 15.00
N PHE A 58 -20.45 -9.06 13.86
CA PHE A 58 -20.38 -8.22 12.68
C PHE A 58 -21.73 -8.07 12.01
N ARG A 59 -22.48 -9.17 11.93
CA ARG A 59 -23.84 -9.17 11.39
C ARG A 59 -24.80 -8.32 12.22
N ASP A 60 -24.66 -8.38 13.56
CA ASP A 60 -25.53 -7.69 14.50
C ASP A 60 -25.16 -6.22 14.68
N ALA A 61 -23.90 -5.88 14.46
CA ALA A 61 -23.42 -4.50 14.55
C ALA A 61 -24.11 -3.54 13.58
N LYS A 62 -24.46 -3.97 12.38
CA LYS A 62 -25.19 -3.23 11.33
C LYS A 62 -24.49 -1.99 10.81
N PHE A 63 -23.90 -1.18 11.68
CA PHE A 63 -23.32 0.10 11.36
C PHE A 63 -21.87 0.19 11.86
N GLY A 64 -20.97 0.45 10.93
CA GLY A 64 -19.57 0.75 11.19
C GLY A 64 -19.09 1.89 10.32
N LEU A 65 -17.96 2.45 10.66
CA LEU A 65 -17.30 3.51 9.91
C LEU A 65 -15.89 3.07 9.51
N TRP A 66 -15.37 3.70 8.49
CA TRP A 66 -13.99 3.55 8.07
C TRP A 66 -13.43 4.91 7.68
N ALA A 67 -12.10 5.04 7.62
CA ALA A 67 -11.45 6.23 7.13
C ALA A 67 -10.47 5.89 6.01
N HIS A 68 -10.61 6.57 4.88
CA HIS A 68 -9.58 6.72 3.85
C HIS A 68 -8.73 7.93 4.22
N TRP A 69 -7.73 7.71 5.05
CA TRP A 69 -6.89 8.76 5.55
C TRP A 69 -5.43 8.32 5.54
N GLY A 70 -4.58 9.10 4.91
CA GLY A 70 -3.17 8.79 4.71
C GLY A 70 -2.45 9.90 3.95
N ALA A 71 -1.24 9.64 3.49
CA ALA A 71 -0.39 10.62 2.81
C ALA A 71 -1.04 11.24 1.55
N GLN A 72 -1.97 10.55 0.91
CA GLN A 72 -2.75 11.08 -0.21
C GLN A 72 -3.65 12.27 0.15
N CYS A 73 -3.83 12.56 1.44
CA CYS A 73 -4.57 13.75 1.89
C CYS A 73 -3.79 15.05 1.68
N VAL A 74 -2.46 15.00 1.50
CA VAL A 74 -1.62 16.20 1.33
C VAL A 74 -2.09 17.07 0.18
N PRO A 75 -2.35 16.59 -1.03
CA PRO A 75 -2.77 17.42 -2.15
C PRO A 75 -4.24 17.83 -2.10
N GLU A 76 -5.06 17.28 -1.21
CA GLU A 76 -6.51 17.55 -1.09
C GLU A 76 -7.27 17.46 -2.43
N ALA A 77 -6.84 16.58 -3.34
CA ALA A 77 -7.36 16.48 -4.70
C ALA A 77 -7.81 15.06 -5.09
N GLY A 78 -8.46 14.38 -4.16
CA GLY A 78 -9.08 13.07 -4.36
C GLY A 78 -8.28 11.90 -3.78
N ASP A 79 -8.99 10.85 -3.42
CA ASP A 79 -8.44 9.66 -2.74
C ASP A 79 -7.65 8.71 -3.64
N TRP A 80 -7.73 8.89 -4.97
CA TRP A 80 -6.93 8.20 -5.98
C TRP A 80 -5.82 9.08 -6.55
N TYR A 81 -5.43 10.11 -5.83
CA TYR A 81 -4.49 11.11 -6.31
C TYR A 81 -3.16 10.52 -6.74
N ALA A 82 -2.54 9.70 -5.94
CA ALA A 82 -1.21 9.13 -6.20
C ALA A 82 -1.13 8.32 -7.50
N ARG A 83 -2.26 7.84 -8.03
CA ARG A 83 -2.36 7.25 -9.37
C ARG A 83 -2.73 8.28 -10.43
N SER A 84 -3.78 9.05 -10.16
CA SER A 84 -4.41 9.91 -11.17
C SER A 84 -3.55 11.11 -11.52
N MET A 85 -2.63 11.53 -10.63
CA MET A 85 -1.68 12.60 -10.90
C MET A 85 -0.70 12.30 -12.04
N TYR A 86 -0.53 11.03 -12.41
CA TYR A 86 0.32 10.60 -13.54
C TYR A 86 -0.47 10.41 -14.84
N MET A 87 -1.76 10.68 -14.85
CA MET A 87 -2.65 10.40 -15.99
C MET A 87 -3.15 11.70 -16.62
N PRO A 88 -2.59 12.14 -17.78
CA PRO A 88 -3.06 13.33 -18.48
C PRO A 88 -4.57 13.29 -18.74
N GLY A 89 -5.24 14.41 -18.54
CA GLY A 89 -6.69 14.52 -18.66
C GLY A 89 -7.48 14.16 -17.40
N GLN A 90 -6.82 13.74 -16.33
CA GLN A 90 -7.46 13.58 -15.02
C GLN A 90 -7.39 14.90 -14.22
N PRO A 91 -8.42 15.23 -13.43
CA PRO A 91 -8.39 16.44 -12.59
C PRO A 91 -7.19 16.49 -11.64
N ALA A 92 -6.76 15.35 -11.10
CA ALA A 92 -5.60 15.26 -10.24
C ALA A 92 -4.29 15.58 -10.99
N TYR A 93 -4.18 15.22 -12.28
CA TYR A 93 -3.04 15.58 -13.10
C TYR A 93 -2.96 17.09 -13.34
N ASP A 94 -4.07 17.73 -13.68
CA ASP A 94 -4.13 19.16 -13.89
C ASP A 94 -3.86 19.95 -12.59
N HIS A 95 -4.39 19.45 -11.47
CA HIS A 95 -4.09 19.99 -10.14
C HIS A 95 -2.60 19.88 -9.83
N HIS A 96 -2.00 18.72 -10.10
CA HIS A 96 -0.58 18.47 -9.83
C HIS A 96 0.32 19.39 -10.64
N LEU A 97 0.08 19.49 -11.95
CA LEU A 97 0.81 20.41 -12.84
C LEU A 97 0.80 21.84 -12.31
N LYS A 98 -0.34 22.30 -11.83
CA LYS A 98 -0.52 23.66 -11.36
C LYS A 98 0.15 23.91 -9.99
N THR A 99 0.14 22.91 -9.10
CA THR A 99 0.54 23.05 -7.70
C THR A 99 1.99 22.66 -7.46
N TYR A 100 2.44 21.57 -8.09
CA TYR A 100 3.73 20.92 -7.81
C TYR A 100 4.65 20.83 -9.02
N GLY A 101 4.13 21.09 -10.22
CA GLY A 101 4.87 20.95 -11.48
C GLY A 101 4.60 19.61 -12.18
N HIS A 102 5.46 19.24 -13.13
CA HIS A 102 5.25 18.02 -13.91
C HIS A 102 5.51 16.76 -13.05
N PRO A 103 4.68 15.70 -13.14
CA PRO A 103 4.86 14.49 -12.34
C PRO A 103 6.16 13.71 -12.57
N ALA A 104 6.86 14.01 -13.68
CA ALA A 104 8.19 13.44 -13.94
C ALA A 104 9.30 14.14 -13.13
N ASP A 105 9.07 15.37 -12.70
CA ASP A 105 10.02 16.18 -11.94
C ASP A 105 9.71 16.16 -10.44
N THR A 106 8.41 16.16 -10.11
CA THR A 106 7.91 16.09 -8.74
C THR A 106 6.86 14.99 -8.66
N GLY A 107 7.22 13.85 -8.11
CA GLY A 107 6.33 12.70 -7.97
C GLY A 107 5.60 12.66 -6.63
N PHE A 108 4.78 11.64 -6.42
CA PHE A 108 4.07 11.48 -5.16
C PHE A 108 5.03 11.30 -3.97
N MET A 109 6.17 10.63 -4.19
CA MET A 109 7.21 10.45 -3.17
C MET A 109 7.84 11.77 -2.70
N ASP A 110 7.76 12.83 -3.50
CA ASP A 110 8.30 14.15 -3.14
C ASP A 110 7.31 14.97 -2.31
N ILE A 111 6.03 14.67 -2.40
CA ILE A 111 4.98 15.42 -1.70
C ILE A 111 4.47 14.72 -0.44
N TYR A 112 4.43 13.38 -0.39
CA TYR A 112 3.88 12.67 0.77
C TYR A 112 4.62 12.96 2.09
N PRO A 113 5.92 13.31 2.16
CA PRO A 113 6.59 13.65 3.42
C PRO A 113 6.04 14.90 4.09
N GLN A 114 5.19 15.67 3.39
CA GLN A 114 4.48 16.82 3.97
C GLN A 114 3.32 16.38 4.87
N TRP A 115 2.90 15.12 4.78
CA TRP A 115 1.86 14.57 5.65
C TRP A 115 2.42 14.32 7.05
N ARG A 116 1.97 15.06 8.02
CA ARG A 116 2.47 15.06 9.40
C ARG A 116 1.47 14.55 10.42
N ALA A 117 0.18 14.56 10.05
CA ALA A 117 -0.91 14.13 10.93
C ALA A 117 -0.90 14.84 12.30
N GLU A 118 -0.46 16.10 12.38
CA GLU A 118 -0.24 16.85 13.63
C GLU A 118 -1.50 17.08 14.45
N ASN A 119 -2.65 17.07 13.80
CA ASN A 119 -3.96 17.21 14.45
C ASN A 119 -4.68 15.87 14.66
N TRP A 120 -3.98 14.76 14.45
CA TRP A 120 -4.55 13.43 14.58
C TRP A 120 -4.75 13.06 16.06
N ASN A 121 -5.99 12.85 16.45
CA ASN A 121 -6.36 12.30 17.76
C ASN A 121 -7.32 11.11 17.53
N PRO A 122 -6.84 9.88 17.60
CA PRO A 122 -7.67 8.71 17.36
C PRO A 122 -8.74 8.51 18.43
N ASP A 123 -8.49 8.88 19.68
CA ASP A 123 -9.45 8.71 20.76
C ASP A 123 -10.68 9.62 20.55
N ASP A 124 -10.47 10.90 20.24
CA ASP A 124 -11.55 11.83 19.95
C ASP A 124 -12.37 11.41 18.73
N LEU A 125 -11.69 10.88 17.69
CA LEU A 125 -12.34 10.40 16.48
C LEU A 125 -13.22 9.17 16.77
N LEU A 126 -12.69 8.19 17.48
CA LEU A 126 -13.42 6.97 17.82
C LEU A 126 -14.58 7.27 18.77
N ASP A 127 -14.41 8.20 19.70
CA ASP A 127 -15.49 8.68 20.56
C ASP A 127 -16.61 9.34 19.74
N LEU A 128 -16.25 10.15 18.75
CA LEU A 128 -17.23 10.76 17.85
C LEU A 128 -18.00 9.68 17.08
N TYR A 129 -17.29 8.67 16.55
CA TYR A 129 -17.89 7.57 15.82
C TYR A 129 -18.81 6.71 16.69
N ALA A 130 -18.41 6.44 17.92
CA ALA A 130 -19.25 5.74 18.89
C ALA A 130 -20.51 6.54 19.24
N LYS A 131 -20.40 7.86 19.43
CA LYS A 131 -21.54 8.76 19.64
C LYS A 131 -22.49 8.80 18.44
N ALA A 132 -21.96 8.67 17.22
CA ALA A 132 -22.75 8.54 16.01
C ALA A 132 -23.45 7.18 15.88
N GLY A 133 -23.15 6.22 16.76
CA GLY A 133 -23.75 4.90 16.79
C GLY A 133 -22.95 3.79 16.11
N ALA A 134 -21.74 4.08 15.63
CA ALA A 134 -20.86 3.06 15.05
C ALA A 134 -20.48 1.98 16.08
N LYS A 135 -20.48 0.74 15.63
CA LYS A 135 -20.16 -0.44 16.45
C LYS A 135 -18.80 -1.04 16.14
N TYR A 136 -18.20 -0.63 15.02
CA TYR A 136 -16.85 -1.01 14.64
C TYR A 136 -16.25 0.08 13.74
N PHE A 137 -14.94 0.08 13.68
CA PHE A 137 -14.15 0.95 12.82
C PHE A 137 -13.19 0.12 11.97
N VAL A 138 -13.02 0.51 10.71
CA VAL A 138 -12.06 -0.10 9.81
C VAL A 138 -10.96 0.91 9.52
N ALA A 139 -9.78 0.65 10.07
CA ALA A 139 -8.59 1.44 9.78
C ALA A 139 -8.00 1.05 8.43
N MET A 140 -7.56 2.02 7.65
CA MET A 140 -6.79 1.79 6.44
C MET A 140 -5.33 1.50 6.81
N ALA A 141 -4.87 0.31 6.50
CA ALA A 141 -3.48 -0.06 6.72
C ALA A 141 -2.58 0.36 5.56
N ASN A 142 -3.08 0.19 4.32
CA ASN A 142 -2.40 0.52 3.08
C ASN A 142 -3.44 0.86 2.03
N HIS A 143 -3.10 1.71 1.09
CA HIS A 143 -3.96 2.08 -0.04
C HIS A 143 -3.21 1.92 -1.38
N HIS A 144 -3.79 2.38 -2.49
CA HIS A 144 -3.21 2.27 -3.83
C HIS A 144 -1.89 3.05 -4.01
N ASP A 145 -1.59 3.96 -3.11
CA ASP A 145 -0.34 4.74 -3.09
C ASP A 145 0.85 3.96 -2.51
N ASN A 146 0.60 2.76 -1.99
CA ASN A 146 1.56 1.92 -1.30
C ASN A 146 2.17 2.54 -0.03
N PHE A 147 1.54 3.59 0.49
CA PHE A 147 1.94 4.14 1.78
C PHE A 147 1.35 3.31 2.91
N ASP A 148 2.22 2.73 3.73
CA ASP A 148 1.81 1.98 4.91
C ASP A 148 1.50 2.92 6.08
N ALA A 149 0.28 2.87 6.59
CA ALA A 149 -0.14 3.63 7.76
C ALA A 149 0.32 2.99 9.09
N TYR A 150 1.32 2.12 9.05
CA TYR A 150 1.92 1.43 10.19
C TYR A 150 3.42 1.24 9.96
N GLN A 151 4.16 1.09 11.05
CA GLN A 151 5.58 0.77 10.94
C GLN A 151 5.78 -0.72 10.63
N SER A 152 6.60 -1.01 9.65
CA SER A 152 7.00 -2.35 9.27
C SER A 152 8.52 -2.51 9.34
N ARG A 153 8.98 -3.65 9.83
CA ARG A 153 10.41 -4.03 9.76
C ARG A 153 10.78 -4.65 8.43
N PHE A 154 9.84 -4.79 7.51
CA PHE A 154 10.01 -5.48 6.23
C PHE A 154 10.08 -4.53 5.05
N HIS A 155 9.80 -3.27 5.25
CA HIS A 155 10.02 -2.19 4.29
C HIS A 155 10.33 -0.88 5.01
N ASP A 156 11.06 -0.06 4.29
CA ASP A 156 11.51 1.28 4.70
C ASP A 156 10.40 2.32 4.53
#